data_92d0a1025868889761a29d4cd3785bd2
#
_entry.id   92d0a1025868889761a29d4cd3785bd2
#
_cell.length_a   1.000
_cell.length_b   1.000
_cell.length_c   1.000
_cell.angle_alpha   90.00
_cell.angle_beta   90.00
_cell.angle_gamma   90.00
#
_symmetry.space_group_name_H-M   'P 1'
#
loop_
_entity.id
_entity.type
_entity.pdbx_description
1 polymer ?
#
loop_
_entity_poly.entity_id
_entity_poly.type
_entity_poly.pdbx_seq_one_letter_code
_entity_poly.pdbx_strand_id
1 'polypeptide(L)'
;GYSMLYFSIPSYQGLPKVIMGKMAEYFEITDPVNDIGNAHVMFPAFTTDEVILNRAEAYTMKKDYTKAAADLDTWIHAFTKSTNTVTVESVNALYGEYSEATGTGMKFYTPKAPTPKKALHPDFTVESGTQENLIHAILHVRRILTLHEGLRWFDIKRYGLEIYRRTVYNNEITVNDELKADDSRRAIQLPQSVITAGLEANPRN
;
A
#
# COMPACT_ATOMS: atom_id res chain seq x y z
N GLY A 1 -15.37 8.98 6.30
CA GLY A 1 -14.92 8.22 5.71
C GLY A 1 -13.66 7.94 4.91
N TYR A 2 -13.48 6.68 4.59
CA TYR A 2 -12.36 6.18 3.76
C TYR A 2 -12.50 6.54 2.26
N SER A 3 -13.65 7.04 1.84
CA SER A 3 -14.00 7.22 0.42
C SER A 3 -13.14 8.23 -0.35
N MET A 4 -12.44 9.10 0.36
CA MET A 4 -11.62 10.15 -0.27
C MET A 4 -10.24 9.67 -0.73
N LEU A 5 -9.81 8.48 -0.32
CA LEU A 5 -8.52 7.90 -0.65
C LEU A 5 -8.61 6.75 -1.67
N TYR A 6 -9.75 6.54 -2.30
CA TYR A 6 -9.90 5.52 -3.33
C TYR A 6 -9.91 6.12 -4.73
N PHE A 7 -9.22 5.48 -5.65
CA PHE A 7 -9.39 5.74 -7.06
C PHE A 7 -10.80 5.35 -7.49
N SER A 8 -11.44 6.15 -8.32
CA SER A 8 -12.64 5.68 -9.02
C SER A 8 -12.21 4.54 -9.96
N ILE A 9 -13.01 3.49 -9.98
CA ILE A 9 -12.76 2.33 -10.84
C ILE A 9 -13.47 2.62 -12.16
N PRO A 10 -12.76 2.99 -13.25
CA PRO A 10 -13.39 3.11 -14.55
C PRO A 10 -13.74 1.69 -15.07
N SER A 11 -14.94 1.52 -15.58
CA SER A 11 -15.28 0.33 -16.35
C SER A 11 -14.61 0.46 -17.72
N TYR A 12 -13.90 -0.59 -18.16
CA TYR A 12 -13.30 -0.63 -19.48
C TYR A 12 -14.20 -1.46 -20.41
N GLN A 13 -14.72 -0.82 -21.44
CA GLN A 13 -15.56 -1.46 -22.46
C GLN A 13 -16.73 -2.31 -21.90
N GLY A 14 -17.35 -1.84 -20.81
CA GLY A 14 -18.44 -2.57 -20.14
C GLY A 14 -18.04 -3.82 -19.37
N LEU A 15 -16.75 -4.13 -19.30
CA LEU A 15 -16.23 -5.26 -18.54
C LEU A 15 -15.96 -4.83 -17.09
N PRO A 16 -16.23 -5.70 -16.09
CA PRO A 16 -15.95 -5.42 -14.67
C PRO A 16 -14.44 -5.54 -14.39
N LYS A 17 -13.62 -4.74 -15.08
CA LYS A 17 -12.17 -4.69 -14.91
C LYS A 17 -11.78 -3.42 -14.18
N VAL A 18 -10.92 -3.57 -13.19
CA VAL A 18 -10.26 -2.44 -12.53
C VAL A 18 -9.07 -2.02 -13.39
N ILE A 19 -9.12 -0.80 -13.91
CA ILE A 19 -8.00 -0.22 -14.66
C ILE A 19 -7.38 0.86 -13.79
N MET A 20 -6.08 0.76 -13.58
CA MET A 20 -5.28 1.76 -12.91
C MET A 20 -4.57 2.58 -13.99
N GLY A 21 -5.10 3.79 -14.27
CA GLY A 21 -4.62 4.65 -15.36
C GLY A 21 -3.25 5.29 -15.13
N LYS A 22 -2.58 5.04 -14.00
CA LYS A 22 -1.26 5.61 -13.69
C LYS A 22 -0.17 5.15 -14.66
N MET A 23 -0.28 3.91 -15.15
CA MET A 23 0.63 3.34 -16.15
C MET A 23 -0.15 3.08 -17.43
N ALA A 24 -0.60 4.17 -18.08
CA ALA A 24 -1.31 4.05 -19.35
C ALA A 24 -0.36 3.55 -20.44
N GLU A 25 -0.86 2.64 -21.25
CA GLU A 25 -0.18 2.19 -22.45
C GLU A 25 -0.19 3.30 -23.49
N TYR A 26 0.97 3.57 -24.09
CA TYR A 26 1.13 4.46 -25.22
C TYR A 26 1.39 3.63 -26.47
N PHE A 27 0.78 4.01 -27.57
CA PHE A 27 1.07 3.44 -28.87
C PHE A 27 1.89 4.44 -29.68
N GLU A 28 3.14 4.12 -29.93
CA GLU A 28 4.05 4.92 -30.74
C GLU A 28 3.99 4.44 -32.19
N ILE A 29 3.48 5.29 -33.08
CA ILE A 29 3.42 4.99 -34.50
C ILE A 29 4.84 5.19 -35.07
N THR A 30 5.43 4.10 -35.55
CA THR A 30 6.77 4.10 -36.16
C THR A 30 6.70 4.19 -37.70
N ASP A 31 5.62 3.79 -38.31
CA ASP A 31 5.33 3.94 -39.75
C ASP A 31 3.90 4.49 -39.95
N PRO A 32 3.76 5.81 -40.15
CA PRO A 32 2.45 6.44 -40.31
C PRO A 32 1.72 6.07 -41.62
N VAL A 33 2.45 5.53 -42.61
CA VAL A 33 1.88 5.17 -43.91
C VAL A 33 1.12 3.84 -43.80
N ASN A 34 1.68 2.90 -43.04
CA ASN A 34 1.10 1.56 -42.87
C ASN A 34 0.42 1.37 -41.52
N ASP A 35 0.31 2.42 -40.69
CA ASP A 35 -0.28 2.40 -39.35
C ASP A 35 0.37 1.39 -38.41
N ILE A 36 1.71 1.21 -38.57
CA ILE A 36 2.50 0.29 -37.77
C ILE A 36 3.12 1.02 -36.58
N GLY A 37 3.08 0.40 -35.42
CA GLY A 37 3.68 0.96 -34.20
C GLY A 37 3.88 -0.07 -33.12
N ASN A 38 4.40 0.38 -32.00
CA ASN A 38 4.67 -0.44 -30.82
C ASN A 38 3.96 0.13 -29.59
N ALA A 39 3.30 -0.75 -28.84
CA ALA A 39 2.79 -0.42 -27.53
C ALA A 39 3.95 -0.36 -26.52
N HIS A 40 4.02 0.71 -25.72
CA HIS A 40 4.98 0.82 -24.63
C HIS A 40 4.41 1.62 -23.47
N VAL A 41 5.00 1.47 -22.30
CA VAL A 41 4.65 2.19 -21.07
C VAL A 41 5.86 2.97 -20.59
N MET A 42 5.67 4.26 -20.31
CA MET A 42 6.68 5.06 -19.61
C MET A 42 6.54 4.83 -18.11
N PHE A 43 7.52 4.15 -17.52
CA PHE A 43 7.55 3.86 -16.10
C PHE A 43 8.39 4.92 -15.36
N PRO A 44 7.79 5.77 -14.51
CA PRO A 44 8.55 6.70 -13.68
C PRO A 44 9.27 5.92 -12.57
N ALA A 45 10.59 5.83 -12.66
CA ALA A 45 11.39 5.08 -11.70
C ALA A 45 11.45 5.73 -10.31
N PHE A 46 11.38 7.06 -10.25
CA PHE A 46 11.39 7.85 -9.03
C PHE A 46 10.39 9.00 -9.15
N THR A 47 9.56 9.16 -8.13
CA THR A 47 8.51 10.19 -8.12
C THR A 47 8.60 11.03 -6.86
N THR A 48 8.26 12.32 -6.95
CA THR A 48 8.28 13.24 -5.81
C THR A 48 7.22 12.91 -4.77
N ASP A 49 6.11 12.29 -5.18
CA ASP A 49 5.06 11.80 -4.29
C ASP A 49 5.53 10.66 -3.39
N GLU A 50 6.39 9.77 -3.90
CA GLU A 50 7.05 8.75 -3.09
C GLU A 50 8.07 9.38 -2.13
N VAL A 51 8.85 10.36 -2.61
CA VAL A 51 9.85 11.06 -1.79
C VAL A 51 9.20 11.76 -0.59
N ILE A 52 8.06 12.45 -0.79
CA ILE A 52 7.38 13.14 0.32
C ILE A 52 6.85 12.16 1.37
N LEU A 53 6.34 10.99 0.97
CA LEU A 53 5.89 9.97 1.91
C LEU A 53 7.05 9.31 2.66
N ASN A 54 8.20 9.13 2.02
CA ASN A 54 9.42 8.65 2.68
C ASN A 54 9.93 9.68 3.70
N ARG A 55 9.83 10.98 3.39
CA ARG A 55 10.17 12.06 4.32
C ARG A 55 9.20 12.13 5.50
N ALA A 56 7.89 11.96 5.27
CA ALA A 56 6.89 11.86 6.33
C ALA A 56 7.21 10.69 7.29
N GLU A 57 7.60 9.53 6.76
CA GLU A 57 8.04 8.39 7.57
C GLU A 57 9.28 8.75 8.40
N ALA A 58 10.29 9.37 7.79
CA ALA A 58 11.50 9.78 8.49
C ALA A 58 11.21 10.79 9.62
N TYR A 59 10.32 11.76 9.39
CA TYR A 59 9.87 12.68 10.44
C TYR A 59 9.11 11.95 11.55
N THR A 60 8.25 11.00 11.21
CA THR A 60 7.53 10.18 12.19
C THR A 60 8.50 9.41 13.08
N MET A 61 9.51 8.76 12.49
CA MET A 61 10.53 8.02 13.24
C MET A 61 11.40 8.92 14.11
N LYS A 62 11.61 10.19 13.71
CA LYS A 62 12.28 11.22 14.52
C LYS A 62 11.37 11.91 15.52
N LYS A 63 10.09 11.53 15.61
CA LYS A 63 9.07 12.13 16.47
C LYS A 63 8.75 13.60 16.13
N ASP A 64 9.10 14.06 14.94
CA ASP A 64 8.66 15.37 14.41
C ASP A 64 7.30 15.22 13.73
N TYR A 65 6.29 14.93 14.55
CA TYR A 65 4.95 14.56 14.08
C TYR A 65 4.24 15.67 13.32
N THR A 66 4.54 16.92 13.66
CA THR A 66 3.98 18.08 12.97
C THR A 66 4.44 18.13 11.50
N LYS A 67 5.74 17.91 11.25
CA LYS A 67 6.25 17.86 9.88
C LYS A 67 5.77 16.64 9.14
N ALA A 68 5.66 15.49 9.80
CA ALA A 68 5.09 14.28 9.19
C ALA A 68 3.65 14.50 8.74
N ALA A 69 2.81 15.13 9.57
CA ALA A 69 1.43 15.46 9.21
C ALA A 69 1.36 16.50 8.08
N ALA A 70 2.25 17.50 8.06
CA ALA A 70 2.32 18.49 6.99
C ALA A 70 2.69 17.86 5.63
N ASP A 71 3.60 16.87 5.61
CA ASP A 71 3.93 16.13 4.40
C ASP A 71 2.74 15.27 3.90
N LEU A 72 2.02 14.62 4.82
CA LEU A 72 0.79 13.89 4.48
C LEU A 72 -0.29 14.84 3.95
N ASP A 73 -0.45 16.02 4.55
CA ASP A 73 -1.39 17.04 4.10
C ASP A 73 -1.07 17.50 2.68
N THR A 74 0.20 17.81 2.42
CA THR A 74 0.70 18.19 1.09
C THR A 74 0.40 17.09 0.05
N TRP A 75 0.68 15.83 0.38
CA TRP A 75 0.41 14.72 -0.51
C TRP A 75 -1.09 14.56 -0.80
N ILE A 76 -1.92 14.58 0.25
CA ILE A 76 -3.38 14.41 0.12
C ILE A 76 -4.00 15.49 -0.75
N HIS A 77 -3.60 16.76 -0.59
CA HIS A 77 -4.10 17.85 -1.41
C HIS A 77 -3.59 17.81 -2.86
N ALA A 78 -2.38 17.32 -3.09
CA ALA A 78 -1.82 17.18 -4.44
C ALA A 78 -2.43 16.02 -5.23
N PHE A 79 -2.75 14.90 -4.60
CA PHE A 79 -3.15 13.66 -5.26
C PHE A 79 -4.62 13.28 -5.10
N THR A 80 -5.36 13.98 -4.25
CA THR A 80 -6.77 13.67 -4.00
C THR A 80 -7.64 14.92 -4.16
N LYS A 81 -8.94 14.73 -4.18
CA LYS A 81 -9.93 15.83 -4.15
C LYS A 81 -10.29 16.23 -2.71
N SER A 82 -9.57 15.76 -1.72
CA SER A 82 -9.83 16.12 -0.33
C SER A 82 -9.51 17.59 -0.08
N THR A 83 -10.39 18.26 0.64
CA THR A 83 -10.20 19.63 1.14
C THR A 83 -9.93 19.66 2.64
N ASN A 84 -9.90 18.49 3.28
CA ASN A 84 -9.68 18.39 4.73
C ASN A 84 -8.19 18.50 5.04
N THR A 85 -7.84 19.37 5.97
CA THR A 85 -6.48 19.50 6.48
C THR A 85 -6.09 18.26 7.31
N VAL A 86 -4.90 17.74 7.06
CA VAL A 86 -4.32 16.63 7.82
C VAL A 86 -3.46 17.21 8.94
N THR A 87 -3.84 16.91 10.16
CA THR A 87 -3.09 17.28 11.37
C THR A 87 -2.77 16.03 12.20
N VAL A 88 -1.89 16.16 13.19
CA VAL A 88 -1.58 15.07 14.12
C VAL A 88 -2.85 14.59 14.82
N GLU A 89 -3.74 15.52 15.21
CA GLU A 89 -5.00 15.23 15.88
C GLU A 89 -5.95 14.46 14.95
N SER A 90 -6.06 14.87 13.69
CA SER A 90 -6.93 14.18 12.71
C SER A 90 -6.44 12.77 12.40
N VAL A 91 -5.11 12.57 12.34
CA VAL A 91 -4.51 11.25 12.17
C VAL A 91 -4.78 10.38 13.41
N ASN A 92 -4.59 10.92 14.62
CA ASN A 92 -4.87 10.20 15.86
C ASN A 92 -6.37 9.86 16.01
N ALA A 93 -7.26 10.77 15.61
CA ALA A 93 -8.70 10.50 15.62
C ALA A 93 -9.11 9.39 14.65
N LEU A 94 -8.42 9.26 13.51
CA LEU A 94 -8.74 8.27 12.49
C LEU A 94 -8.07 6.91 12.74
N TYR A 95 -6.79 6.89 13.08
CA TYR A 95 -5.99 5.67 13.22
C TYR A 95 -5.78 5.24 14.68
N GLY A 96 -6.25 6.02 15.64
CA GLY A 96 -6.19 5.68 17.07
C GLY A 96 -6.96 4.41 17.42
N GLU A 97 -7.04 4.13 18.69
CA GLU A 97 -7.83 3.02 19.20
C GLU A 97 -9.31 3.22 18.87
N TYR A 98 -9.96 2.16 18.42
CA TYR A 98 -11.39 2.23 18.07
C TYR A 98 -12.26 2.29 19.32
N SER A 99 -13.12 3.30 19.39
CA SER A 99 -14.10 3.46 20.46
C SER A 99 -15.49 3.14 19.92
N GLU A 100 -16.14 2.11 20.47
CA GLU A 100 -17.53 1.78 20.14
C GLU A 100 -18.50 2.91 20.58
N ALA A 101 -18.16 3.62 21.66
CA ALA A 101 -19.02 4.68 22.21
C ALA A 101 -19.10 5.91 21.30
N THR A 102 -18.02 6.24 20.59
CA THR A 102 -17.94 7.42 19.73
C THR A 102 -17.90 7.08 18.24
N GLY A 103 -17.64 5.83 17.90
CA GLY A 103 -17.42 5.39 16.52
C GLY A 103 -16.13 5.98 15.90
N THR A 104 -15.22 6.50 16.71
CA THR A 104 -13.94 7.07 16.27
C THR A 104 -12.82 6.04 16.38
N GLY A 105 -11.71 6.31 15.70
CA GLY A 105 -10.58 5.40 15.64
C GLY A 105 -10.77 4.31 14.58
N MET A 106 -9.82 3.39 14.50
CA MET A 106 -9.80 2.33 13.51
C MET A 106 -9.49 0.98 14.15
N LYS A 107 -10.39 0.01 13.92
CA LYS A 107 -10.13 -1.40 14.29
C LYS A 107 -8.95 -1.93 13.49
N PHE A 108 -8.16 -2.77 14.12
CA PHE A 108 -7.13 -3.51 13.40
C PHE A 108 -7.75 -4.44 12.35
N TYR A 109 -7.00 -4.64 11.29
CA TYR A 109 -7.34 -5.60 10.24
C TYR A 109 -7.52 -7.00 10.82
N THR A 110 -8.61 -7.62 10.42
CA THR A 110 -8.79 -9.06 10.57
C THR A 110 -9.14 -9.68 9.22
N PRO A 111 -8.92 -10.99 9.00
CA PRO A 111 -9.28 -11.63 7.74
C PRO A 111 -10.76 -11.45 7.36
N LYS A 112 -11.65 -11.38 8.36
CA LYS A 112 -13.10 -11.21 8.18
C LYS A 112 -13.56 -9.75 8.16
N ALA A 113 -12.77 -8.84 8.71
CA ALA A 113 -13.09 -7.40 8.75
C ALA A 113 -11.84 -6.59 8.33
N PRO A 114 -11.56 -6.49 7.03
CA PRO A 114 -10.37 -5.82 6.53
C PRO A 114 -10.46 -4.31 6.72
N THR A 115 -9.41 -3.75 7.31
CA THR A 115 -9.20 -2.31 7.47
C THR A 115 -7.80 -1.94 6.96
N PRO A 116 -7.50 -0.65 6.74
CA PRO A 116 -6.14 -0.22 6.42
C PRO A 116 -5.13 -0.45 7.55
N LYS A 117 -5.58 -0.50 8.82
CA LYS A 117 -4.73 -0.61 10.01
C LYS A 117 -4.37 -2.08 10.26
N LYS A 118 -3.14 -2.47 9.97
CA LYS A 118 -2.62 -3.83 10.21
C LYS A 118 -1.65 -3.83 11.38
N ALA A 119 -1.58 -4.93 12.14
CA ALA A 119 -0.52 -5.09 13.13
C ALA A 119 0.86 -4.95 12.48
N LEU A 120 1.77 -4.28 13.17
CA LEU A 120 3.13 -4.01 12.73
C LEU A 120 4.10 -4.94 13.47
N HIS A 121 5.01 -5.58 12.73
CA HIS A 121 6.05 -6.46 13.27
C HIS A 121 7.41 -6.13 12.63
N PRO A 122 7.89 -4.87 12.73
CA PRO A 122 9.18 -4.46 12.18
C PRO A 122 10.33 -4.95 13.07
N ASP A 123 11.54 -5.04 12.50
CA ASP A 123 12.79 -5.31 13.23
C ASP A 123 13.31 -4.07 14.00
N PHE A 124 12.55 -3.00 14.03
CA PHE A 124 12.85 -1.76 14.75
C PHE A 124 11.65 -1.32 15.59
N THR A 125 11.88 -0.42 16.54
CA THR A 125 10.81 0.03 17.45
C THR A 125 9.90 1.06 16.76
N VAL A 126 8.60 0.81 16.80
CA VAL A 126 7.54 1.79 16.56
C VAL A 126 6.78 1.98 17.88
N GLU A 127 6.78 3.20 18.39
CA GLU A 127 6.08 3.50 19.66
C GLU A 127 4.56 3.54 19.41
N SER A 128 3.79 2.93 20.31
CA SER A 128 2.33 3.00 20.27
C SER A 128 1.82 4.44 20.40
N GLY A 129 0.63 4.70 19.90
CA GLY A 129 0.01 6.03 19.89
C GLY A 129 0.36 6.82 18.63
N THR A 130 0.75 8.08 18.78
CA THR A 130 0.89 9.02 17.65
C THR A 130 1.89 8.53 16.59
N GLN A 131 3.01 7.93 16.98
CA GLN A 131 3.99 7.42 16.03
C GLN A 131 3.40 6.29 15.19
N GLU A 132 2.80 5.29 15.85
CA GLU A 132 2.14 4.17 15.19
C GLU A 132 1.00 4.63 14.28
N ASN A 133 0.18 5.58 14.74
CA ASN A 133 -0.94 6.11 13.97
C ASN A 133 -0.48 6.82 12.69
N LEU A 134 0.59 7.61 12.77
CA LEU A 134 1.21 8.24 11.59
C LEU A 134 1.79 7.21 10.62
N ILE A 135 2.46 6.17 11.13
CA ILE A 135 2.94 5.06 10.29
C ILE A 135 1.76 4.38 9.57
N HIS A 136 0.65 4.13 10.25
CA HIS A 136 -0.55 3.57 9.61
C HIS A 136 -1.11 4.48 8.52
N ALA A 137 -1.15 5.80 8.76
CA ALA A 137 -1.58 6.77 7.76
C ALA A 137 -0.67 6.75 6.53
N ILE A 138 0.65 6.78 6.72
CA ILE A 138 1.65 6.72 5.64
C ILE A 138 1.53 5.42 4.85
N LEU A 139 1.44 4.28 5.51
CA LEU A 139 1.29 2.97 4.88
C LEU A 139 -0.02 2.85 4.09
N HIS A 140 -1.10 3.48 4.58
CA HIS A 140 -2.37 3.51 3.86
C HIS A 140 -2.28 4.34 2.58
N VAL A 141 -1.73 5.55 2.68
CA VAL A 141 -1.52 6.45 1.54
C VAL A 141 -0.57 5.81 0.51
N ARG A 142 0.57 5.25 0.96
CA ARG A 142 1.54 4.58 0.10
C ARG A 142 0.93 3.36 -0.61
N ARG A 143 0.08 2.59 0.06
CA ARG A 143 -0.66 1.49 -0.55
C ARG A 143 -1.55 1.94 -1.72
N ILE A 144 -2.17 3.11 -1.59
CA ILE A 144 -3.01 3.67 -2.64
C ILE A 144 -2.13 4.19 -3.79
N LEU A 145 -1.07 4.91 -3.47
CA LEU A 145 -0.13 5.46 -4.44
C LEU A 145 0.50 4.37 -5.32
N THR A 146 0.93 3.26 -4.71
CA THR A 146 1.71 2.21 -5.39
C THR A 146 0.86 1.01 -5.83
N LEU A 147 -0.44 1.22 -6.00
CA LEU A 147 -1.35 0.15 -6.42
C LEU A 147 -0.99 -0.34 -7.82
N HIS A 148 -0.81 -1.67 -7.98
CA HIS A 148 -0.36 -2.38 -9.19
C HIS A 148 1.11 -2.14 -9.60
N GLU A 149 1.90 -1.43 -8.80
CA GLU A 149 3.31 -1.18 -9.09
C GLU A 149 4.27 -2.19 -8.42
N GLY A 150 3.76 -3.07 -7.58
CA GLY A 150 4.55 -4.06 -6.84
C GLY A 150 5.28 -3.50 -5.61
N LEU A 151 5.38 -2.18 -5.46
CA LEU A 151 6.14 -1.51 -4.39
C LEU A 151 5.58 -1.79 -2.98
N ARG A 152 4.31 -2.17 -2.86
CA ARG A 152 3.71 -2.57 -1.58
C ARG A 152 4.46 -3.71 -0.89
N TRP A 153 5.18 -4.54 -1.64
CA TRP A 153 5.98 -5.63 -1.09
C TRP A 153 7.08 -5.14 -0.15
N PHE A 154 7.67 -3.98 -0.43
CA PHE A 154 8.69 -3.38 0.43
C PHE A 154 8.10 -2.96 1.79
N ASP A 155 6.91 -2.35 1.81
CA ASP A 155 6.21 -2.03 3.06
C ASP A 155 5.85 -3.30 3.84
N ILE A 156 5.36 -4.34 3.16
CA ILE A 156 5.00 -5.62 3.76
C ILE A 156 6.21 -6.26 4.45
N LYS A 157 7.38 -6.21 3.81
CA LYS A 157 8.62 -6.73 4.41
C LYS A 157 9.12 -5.84 5.55
N ARG A 158 9.18 -4.52 5.34
CA ARG A 158 9.72 -3.56 6.31
C ARG A 158 8.94 -3.56 7.62
N TYR A 159 7.62 -3.65 7.54
CA TYR A 159 6.74 -3.57 8.71
C TYR A 159 6.17 -4.93 9.14
N GLY A 160 6.65 -6.03 8.58
CA GLY A 160 6.19 -7.37 8.93
C GLY A 160 4.68 -7.57 8.75
N LEU A 161 4.06 -6.89 7.76
CA LEU A 161 2.61 -6.93 7.59
C LEU A 161 2.13 -8.30 7.15
N GLU A 162 1.16 -8.85 7.85
CA GLU A 162 0.54 -10.12 7.48
C GLU A 162 -0.40 -9.99 6.30
N ILE A 163 -0.44 -11.01 5.45
CA ILE A 163 -1.29 -11.06 4.27
C ILE A 163 -2.18 -12.29 4.37
N TYR A 164 -3.46 -12.09 4.09
CA TYR A 164 -4.45 -13.15 4.05
C TYR A 164 -5.04 -13.26 2.64
N ARG A 165 -4.97 -14.44 2.05
CA ARG A 165 -5.74 -14.79 0.87
C ARG A 165 -7.10 -15.31 1.29
N ARG A 166 -8.14 -14.76 0.72
CA ARG A 166 -9.51 -15.09 1.07
C ARG A 166 -10.40 -15.17 -0.15
N THR A 167 -11.38 -16.04 -0.09
CA THR A 167 -12.50 -16.10 -1.01
C THR A 167 -13.73 -15.51 -0.29
N VAL A 168 -14.49 -14.72 -1.02
CA VAL A 168 -15.79 -14.20 -0.55
C VAL A 168 -16.86 -14.84 -1.41
N TYR A 169 -17.71 -15.65 -0.80
CA TYR A 169 -18.84 -16.29 -1.47
C TYR A 169 -20.07 -16.18 -0.59
N ASN A 170 -21.19 -15.72 -1.15
CA ASN A 170 -22.44 -15.49 -0.42
C ASN A 170 -22.27 -14.71 0.92
N ASN A 171 -21.46 -13.66 0.90
CA ASN A 171 -21.09 -12.86 2.09
C ASN A 171 -20.28 -13.63 3.17
N GLU A 172 -19.90 -14.86 2.91
CA GLU A 172 -19.00 -15.60 3.79
C GLU A 172 -17.55 -15.42 3.33
N ILE A 173 -16.67 -15.19 4.30
CA ILE A 173 -15.23 -15.03 4.08
C ILE A 173 -14.52 -16.29 4.55
N THR A 174 -13.89 -16.98 3.58
CA THR A 174 -12.99 -18.11 3.86
C THR A 174 -11.56 -17.68 3.69
N VAL A 175 -10.72 -17.90 4.69
CA VAL A 175 -9.27 -17.67 4.61
C VAL A 175 -8.63 -18.91 4.01
N ASN A 176 -8.01 -18.76 2.83
CA ASN A 176 -7.41 -19.87 2.09
C ASN A 176 -5.92 -20.02 2.37
N ASP A 177 -5.23 -18.91 2.69
CA ASP A 177 -3.80 -18.89 2.94
C ASP A 177 -3.43 -17.66 3.78
N GLU A 178 -2.36 -17.75 4.55
CA GLU A 178 -1.83 -16.72 5.41
C GLU A 178 -0.32 -16.60 5.23
N LEU A 179 0.19 -15.39 5.08
CA LEU A 179 1.61 -15.08 5.10
C LEU A 179 1.91 -14.30 6.39
N LYS A 180 2.43 -14.98 7.39
CA LYS A 180 2.81 -14.40 8.69
C LYS A 180 4.04 -13.52 8.60
N ALA A 181 4.31 -12.74 9.65
CA ALA A 181 5.45 -11.83 9.71
C ALA A 181 6.81 -12.54 9.56
N ASP A 182 6.94 -13.74 10.10
CA ASP A 182 8.14 -14.59 10.10
C ASP A 182 8.14 -15.70 9.03
N ASP A 183 7.16 -15.68 8.11
CA ASP A 183 7.00 -16.73 7.10
C ASP A 183 8.20 -16.77 6.14
N SER A 184 8.79 -17.94 5.95
CA SER A 184 9.94 -18.17 5.06
C SER A 184 9.65 -17.82 3.60
N ARG A 185 8.39 -17.87 3.17
CA ARG A 185 7.94 -17.48 1.82
C ARG A 185 8.10 -15.99 1.51
N ARG A 186 8.44 -15.17 2.52
CA ARG A 186 8.80 -13.74 2.33
C ARG A 186 10.13 -13.55 1.61
N ALA A 187 10.99 -14.57 1.60
CA ALA A 187 12.18 -14.59 0.76
C ALA A 187 11.82 -15.08 -0.64
N ILE A 188 12.29 -14.40 -1.69
CA ILE A 188 12.13 -14.86 -3.07
C ILE A 188 12.96 -16.14 -3.24
N GLN A 189 12.37 -17.18 -3.89
CA GLN A 189 13.11 -18.41 -4.16
C GLN A 189 14.28 -18.15 -5.11
N LEU A 190 15.36 -18.87 -4.87
CA LEU A 190 16.49 -18.87 -5.78
C LEU A 190 16.08 -19.44 -7.16
N PRO A 191 16.65 -18.95 -8.26
CA PRO A 191 16.43 -19.54 -9.57
C PRO A 191 16.78 -21.03 -9.58
N GLN A 192 16.00 -21.83 -10.33
CA GLN A 192 16.20 -23.28 -10.37
C GLN A 192 17.62 -23.66 -10.83
N SER A 193 18.21 -22.90 -11.74
CA SER A 193 19.58 -23.10 -12.21
C SER A 193 20.62 -22.99 -11.09
N VAL A 194 20.40 -22.09 -10.14
CA VAL A 194 21.29 -21.88 -8.97
C VAL A 194 21.15 -23.03 -7.97
N ILE A 195 19.91 -23.51 -7.75
CA ILE A 195 19.63 -24.67 -6.89
C ILE A 195 20.26 -25.93 -7.51
N THR A 196 20.12 -26.11 -8.82
CA THR A 196 20.71 -27.24 -9.54
C THR A 196 22.25 -27.20 -9.50
N ALA A 197 22.84 -26.00 -9.41
CA ALA A 197 24.28 -25.81 -9.23
C ALA A 197 24.80 -26.09 -7.82
N GLY A 198 23.92 -26.48 -6.87
CA GLY A 198 24.27 -26.93 -5.53
C GLY A 198 24.01 -25.94 -4.40
N LEU A 199 23.37 -24.79 -4.66
CA LEU A 199 22.89 -23.90 -3.58
C LEU A 199 21.60 -24.44 -2.97
N GLU A 200 21.52 -24.36 -1.64
CA GLU A 200 20.32 -24.77 -0.92
C GLU A 200 19.14 -23.84 -1.25
N ALA A 201 17.98 -24.43 -1.53
CA ALA A 201 16.75 -23.69 -1.78
C ALA A 201 16.25 -22.98 -0.50
N ASN A 202 15.67 -21.78 -0.65
CA ASN A 202 15.01 -21.13 0.48
C ASN A 202 13.84 -21.99 0.98
N PRO A 203 13.63 -22.11 2.32
CA PRO A 203 12.52 -22.88 2.88
C PRO A 203 11.15 -22.47 2.33
N ARG A 204 10.23 -23.44 2.23
CA ARG A 204 8.85 -23.25 1.71
C ARG A 204 7.85 -24.04 2.55
N ASN A 205 7.91 -23.89 3.85
CA ASN A 205 7.01 -24.60 4.77
C ASN A 205 5.60 -24.06 4.71
#